data_79931778675da265cb5486aecb06f528
#
_entry.id   79931778675da265cb5486aecb06f528
#
_cell.length_a   1.000
_cell.length_b   1.000
_cell.length_c   1.000
_cell.angle_alpha   90.00
_cell.angle_beta   90.00
_cell.angle_gamma   90.00
#
_symmetry.space_group_name_H-M   'P 1'
#
loop_
_entity.id
_entity.type
_entity.pdbx_description
1 polymer ?
#
loop_
_entity_poly.entity_id
_entity_poly.type
_entity_poly.pdbx_seq_one_letter_code
_entity_poly.pdbx_strand_id
1 'polypeptide(L)'
;MNTILRSTVFYNKSRKIKIMQNIIHHIFKSVLILSVLIIGNSKVVSANEKVQRLYIELKQSKTESAARALENRIWQKWVIGPNTEATNLLAKAMERRRAYDFAGSLEILNKVVEKTPNWAEGWNQRAFVHFLREEFDKSLEDADRAIELEPNHFGALAGKAQILMSQGRTELGQKALRRAIKLHPFLKERALLIEIPGQEL
;
A
#
# COMPACT_ATOMS: atom_id res chain seq x y z
N MET A 1 -43.34 59.70 24.95
CA MET A 1 -42.97 58.37 25.49
C MET A 1 -42.95 57.22 24.50
N ASN A 2 -43.42 57.44 23.21
CA ASN A 2 -43.50 56.37 22.19
C ASN A 2 -42.29 56.20 21.23
N THR A 3 -41.36 57.13 21.24
CA THR A 3 -40.22 57.09 20.26
C THR A 3 -39.05 56.23 20.73
N ILE A 4 -38.82 56.14 22.06
CA ILE A 4 -37.74 55.37 22.66
C ILE A 4 -38.04 53.85 22.61
N LEU A 5 -39.27 53.42 22.76
CA LEU A 5 -39.70 52.02 22.63
C LEU A 5 -39.56 51.45 21.21
N ARG A 6 -39.75 52.26 20.19
CA ARG A 6 -39.57 51.83 18.79
C ARG A 6 -38.10 51.63 18.42
N SER A 7 -37.21 52.46 18.90
CA SER A 7 -35.77 52.35 18.64
C SER A 7 -35.13 51.08 19.27
N THR A 8 -35.54 50.74 20.48
CA THR A 8 -35.04 49.53 21.19
C THR A 8 -35.54 48.23 20.54
N VAL A 9 -36.76 48.18 20.02
CA VAL A 9 -37.32 47.03 19.31
C VAL A 9 -36.59 46.81 17.98
N PHE A 10 -36.34 47.89 17.21
CA PHE A 10 -35.58 47.82 15.96
C PHE A 10 -34.14 47.43 16.16
N TYR A 11 -33.46 47.92 17.19
CA TYR A 11 -32.08 47.55 17.54
C TYR A 11 -31.95 46.06 17.91
N ASN A 12 -32.88 45.55 18.73
CA ASN A 12 -32.91 44.14 19.10
C ASN A 12 -33.21 43.21 17.92
N LYS A 13 -34.05 43.61 16.99
CA LYS A 13 -34.37 42.87 15.77
C LYS A 13 -33.15 42.80 14.83
N SER A 14 -32.43 43.90 14.62
CA SER A 14 -31.20 43.98 13.82
C SER A 14 -30.07 43.11 14.42
N ARG A 15 -29.91 43.12 15.75
CA ARG A 15 -28.90 42.31 16.45
C ARG A 15 -29.19 40.80 16.33
N LYS A 16 -30.46 40.39 16.43
CA LYS A 16 -30.87 38.99 16.24
C LYS A 16 -30.59 38.51 14.80
N ILE A 17 -30.87 39.36 13.80
CA ILE A 17 -30.59 39.03 12.38
C ILE A 17 -29.10 38.84 12.14
N LYS A 18 -28.22 39.71 12.66
CA LYS A 18 -26.77 39.56 12.55
C LYS A 18 -26.23 38.30 13.23
N ILE A 19 -26.75 37.97 14.41
CA ILE A 19 -26.38 36.73 15.12
C ILE A 19 -26.81 35.51 14.31
N MET A 20 -28.01 35.50 13.77
CA MET A 20 -28.54 34.40 12.94
C MET A 20 -27.73 34.23 11.65
N GLN A 21 -27.35 35.33 10.98
CA GLN A 21 -26.49 35.28 9.79
C GLN A 21 -25.11 34.72 10.09
N ASN A 22 -24.50 35.08 11.23
CA ASN A 22 -23.21 34.51 11.66
C ASN A 22 -23.32 33.01 11.95
N ILE A 23 -24.35 32.56 12.63
CA ILE A 23 -24.60 31.14 12.92
C ILE A 23 -24.76 30.36 11.62
N ILE A 24 -25.55 30.85 10.68
CA ILE A 24 -25.73 30.23 9.36
C ILE A 24 -24.39 30.14 8.62
N HIS A 25 -23.60 31.21 8.64
CA HIS A 25 -22.29 31.22 7.97
C HIS A 25 -21.30 30.20 8.58
N HIS A 26 -21.28 30.06 9.90
CA HIS A 26 -20.46 29.03 10.57
C HIS A 26 -20.95 27.62 10.28
N ILE A 27 -22.26 27.39 10.25
CA ILE A 27 -22.83 26.08 9.86
C ILE A 27 -22.47 25.74 8.42
N PHE A 28 -22.62 26.69 7.48
CA PHE A 28 -22.24 26.48 6.07
C PHE A 28 -20.76 26.16 5.91
N LYS A 29 -19.87 26.88 6.61
CA LYS A 29 -18.42 26.56 6.59
C LYS A 29 -18.14 25.18 7.13
N SER A 30 -18.76 24.78 8.24
CA SER A 30 -18.58 23.46 8.85
C SER A 30 -19.09 22.32 7.96
N VAL A 31 -20.24 22.52 7.30
CA VAL A 31 -20.81 21.54 6.35
C VAL A 31 -19.94 21.42 5.10
N LEU A 32 -19.37 22.53 4.60
CA LEU A 32 -18.47 22.51 3.44
C LEU A 32 -17.17 21.75 3.76
N ILE A 33 -16.57 21.97 4.94
CA ILE A 33 -15.37 21.26 5.38
C ILE A 33 -15.66 19.76 5.54
N LEU A 34 -16.81 19.42 6.12
CA LEU A 34 -17.20 18.01 6.32
C LEU A 34 -17.44 17.30 4.98
N SER A 35 -18.05 17.98 4.00
CA SER A 35 -18.29 17.41 2.67
C SER A 35 -16.99 17.15 1.90
N VAL A 36 -16.00 18.03 2.00
CA VAL A 36 -14.68 17.84 1.37
C VAL A 36 -13.93 16.64 1.99
N LEU A 37 -14.03 16.45 3.32
CA LEU A 37 -13.44 15.30 4.00
C LEU A 37 -14.11 13.98 3.61
N ILE A 38 -15.43 13.95 3.41
CA ILE A 38 -16.18 12.75 2.99
C ILE A 38 -15.85 12.38 1.54
N ILE A 39 -15.74 13.34 0.64
CA ILE A 39 -15.42 13.08 -0.79
C ILE A 39 -13.95 12.60 -0.94
N GLY A 40 -13.02 13.14 -0.15
CA GLY A 40 -11.62 12.68 -0.12
C GLY A 40 -11.50 11.22 0.33
N ASN A 41 -12.20 10.85 1.39
CA ASN A 41 -12.19 9.50 1.92
C ASN A 41 -12.86 8.47 1.00
N SER A 42 -13.92 8.83 0.27
CA SER A 42 -14.62 7.90 -0.62
C SER A 42 -13.78 7.45 -1.82
N LYS A 43 -12.89 8.30 -2.35
CA LYS A 43 -11.97 7.90 -3.44
C LYS A 43 -10.87 6.95 -2.95
N VAL A 44 -10.34 7.16 -1.76
CA VAL A 44 -9.31 6.29 -1.17
C VAL A 44 -9.90 4.93 -0.81
N VAL A 45 -11.07 4.89 -0.19
CA VAL A 45 -11.79 3.65 0.13
C VAL A 45 -12.08 2.85 -1.15
N SER A 46 -12.56 3.49 -2.22
CA SER A 46 -12.84 2.81 -3.50
C SER A 46 -11.59 2.22 -4.18
N ALA A 47 -10.41 2.88 -4.07
CA ALA A 47 -9.17 2.35 -4.63
C ALA A 47 -8.67 1.13 -3.84
N ASN A 48 -8.72 1.19 -2.52
CA ASN A 48 -8.35 0.09 -1.63
C ASN A 48 -9.29 -1.12 -1.79
N GLU A 49 -10.60 -0.90 -1.87
CA GLU A 49 -11.58 -1.96 -2.13
C GLU A 49 -11.30 -2.72 -3.42
N LYS A 50 -10.89 -2.03 -4.49
CA LYS A 50 -10.54 -2.67 -5.76
C LYS A 50 -9.33 -3.58 -5.64
N VAL A 51 -8.30 -3.18 -4.89
CA VAL A 51 -7.11 -4.02 -4.67
C VAL A 51 -7.45 -5.21 -3.77
N GLN A 52 -8.23 -5.01 -2.72
CA GLN A 52 -8.67 -6.09 -1.83
C GLN A 52 -9.49 -7.17 -2.58
N ARG A 53 -10.33 -6.77 -3.53
CA ARG A 53 -11.04 -7.74 -4.40
C ARG A 53 -10.07 -8.59 -5.21
N LEU A 54 -9.01 -7.99 -5.78
CA LEU A 54 -8.02 -8.75 -6.53
C LEU A 54 -7.32 -9.81 -5.66
N TYR A 55 -7.02 -9.50 -4.39
CA TYR A 55 -6.45 -10.49 -3.47
C TYR A 55 -7.42 -11.64 -3.16
N ILE A 56 -8.70 -11.33 -2.96
CA ILE A 56 -9.74 -12.36 -2.73
C ILE A 56 -9.87 -13.26 -3.97
N GLU A 57 -9.97 -12.67 -5.16
CA GLU A 57 -10.07 -13.40 -6.42
C GLU A 57 -8.82 -14.26 -6.67
N LEU A 58 -7.62 -13.74 -6.41
CA LEU A 58 -6.37 -14.47 -6.55
C LEU A 58 -6.32 -15.68 -5.63
N LYS A 59 -6.65 -15.50 -4.35
CA LYS A 59 -6.71 -16.58 -3.36
C LYS A 59 -7.69 -17.70 -3.73
N GLN A 60 -8.77 -17.35 -4.44
CA GLN A 60 -9.82 -18.28 -4.88
C GLN A 60 -9.61 -18.81 -6.29
N SER A 61 -8.54 -18.46 -6.96
CA SER A 61 -8.25 -18.89 -8.33
C SER A 61 -8.20 -20.40 -8.44
N LYS A 62 -8.86 -20.95 -9.46
CA LYS A 62 -8.93 -22.38 -9.71
C LYS A 62 -7.98 -22.84 -10.81
N THR A 63 -7.42 -21.91 -11.58
CA THR A 63 -6.50 -22.20 -12.68
C THR A 63 -5.30 -21.27 -12.63
N GLU A 64 -4.17 -21.76 -13.11
CA GLU A 64 -2.95 -20.96 -13.21
C GLU A 64 -3.14 -19.74 -14.11
N SER A 65 -3.83 -19.88 -15.23
CA SER A 65 -4.09 -18.77 -16.16
C SER A 65 -4.87 -17.63 -15.50
N ALA A 66 -5.94 -17.95 -14.73
CA ALA A 66 -6.70 -16.94 -14.00
C ALA A 66 -5.83 -16.27 -12.91
N ALA A 67 -5.04 -17.07 -12.17
CA ALA A 67 -4.14 -16.54 -11.15
C ALA A 67 -3.09 -15.59 -11.75
N ARG A 68 -2.47 -15.95 -12.88
CA ARG A 68 -1.50 -15.11 -13.59
C ARG A 68 -2.10 -13.79 -14.07
N ALA A 69 -3.33 -13.81 -14.57
CA ALA A 69 -4.03 -12.57 -14.97
C ALA A 69 -4.25 -11.62 -13.78
N LEU A 70 -4.64 -12.17 -12.64
CA LEU A 70 -4.84 -11.41 -11.40
C LEU A 70 -3.52 -10.92 -10.80
N GLU A 71 -2.49 -11.77 -10.78
CA GLU A 71 -1.12 -11.43 -10.39
C GLU A 71 -0.62 -10.21 -11.16
N ASN A 72 -0.73 -10.22 -12.50
CA ASN A 72 -0.32 -9.08 -13.33
C ASN A 72 -1.08 -7.80 -12.99
N ARG A 73 -2.40 -7.88 -12.73
CA ARG A 73 -3.20 -6.72 -12.32
C ARG A 73 -2.77 -6.18 -10.97
N ILE A 74 -2.40 -7.03 -10.04
CA ILE A 74 -1.89 -6.64 -8.71
C ILE A 74 -0.51 -5.98 -8.87
N TRP A 75 0.41 -6.58 -9.61
CA TRP A 75 1.73 -6.01 -9.89
C TRP A 75 1.63 -4.61 -10.52
N GLN A 76 0.74 -4.42 -11.50
CA GLN A 76 0.47 -3.11 -12.07
C GLN A 76 0.03 -2.06 -11.05
N LYS A 77 -0.59 -2.48 -9.93
CA LYS A 77 -0.96 -1.56 -8.84
C LYS A 77 0.22 -1.28 -7.92
N TRP A 78 1.00 -2.28 -7.59
CA TRP A 78 2.13 -2.14 -6.68
C TRP A 78 3.24 -1.24 -7.24
N VAL A 79 3.54 -1.33 -8.53
CA VAL A 79 4.60 -0.53 -9.19
C VAL A 79 4.22 0.94 -9.41
N ILE A 80 2.95 1.31 -9.21
CA ILE A 80 2.52 2.70 -9.22
C ILE A 80 2.76 3.28 -7.84
N GLY A 81 3.72 4.19 -7.73
CA GLY A 81 4.07 4.87 -6.50
C GLY A 81 3.06 5.95 -6.10
N PRO A 82 3.23 6.53 -4.92
CA PRO A 82 2.35 7.58 -4.41
C PRO A 82 2.38 8.87 -5.25
N ASN A 83 3.38 9.02 -6.12
CA ASN A 83 3.49 10.11 -7.09
C ASN A 83 4.29 9.66 -8.32
N THR A 84 4.28 10.47 -9.37
CA THR A 84 4.96 10.19 -10.64
C THR A 84 6.48 10.07 -10.47
N GLU A 85 7.10 10.87 -9.60
CA GLU A 85 8.54 10.81 -9.33
C GLU A 85 8.92 9.43 -8.78
N ALA A 86 8.23 8.95 -7.76
CA ALA A 86 8.48 7.65 -7.15
C ALA A 86 8.29 6.50 -8.16
N THR A 87 7.23 6.56 -8.97
CA THR A 87 6.98 5.59 -10.03
C THR A 87 8.13 5.54 -11.04
N ASN A 88 8.61 6.70 -11.49
CA ASN A 88 9.71 6.80 -12.45
C ASN A 88 11.04 6.32 -11.86
N LEU A 89 11.32 6.66 -10.59
CA LEU A 89 12.52 6.18 -9.90
C LEU A 89 12.50 4.65 -9.78
N LEU A 90 11.37 4.05 -9.39
CA LEU A 90 11.25 2.60 -9.31
C LEU A 90 11.47 1.94 -10.67
N ALA A 91 10.84 2.45 -11.73
CA ALA A 91 11.01 1.92 -13.08
C ALA A 91 12.47 1.95 -13.52
N LYS A 92 13.18 3.07 -13.27
CA LYS A 92 14.61 3.22 -13.56
C LYS A 92 15.47 2.25 -12.74
N ALA A 93 15.16 2.05 -11.46
CA ALA A 93 15.87 1.08 -10.62
C ALA A 93 15.69 -0.35 -11.14
N MET A 94 14.48 -0.72 -11.55
CA MET A 94 14.18 -2.02 -12.13
C MET A 94 14.90 -2.23 -13.49
N GLU A 95 15.07 -1.18 -14.27
CA GLU A 95 15.85 -1.20 -15.50
C GLU A 95 17.34 -1.48 -15.21
N ARG A 96 17.94 -0.74 -14.28
CA ARG A 96 19.33 -0.97 -13.82
C ARG A 96 19.54 -2.41 -13.34
N ARG A 97 18.63 -2.91 -12.52
CA ARG A 97 18.68 -4.31 -12.05
C ARG A 97 18.67 -5.31 -13.20
N ARG A 98 17.79 -5.11 -14.24
CA ARG A 98 17.75 -5.98 -15.41
C ARG A 98 19.05 -5.94 -16.23
N ALA A 99 19.72 -4.80 -16.19
CA ALA A 99 21.06 -4.65 -16.79
C ALA A 99 22.21 -5.15 -15.89
N TYR A 100 21.89 -5.85 -14.80
CA TYR A 100 22.85 -6.32 -13.77
C TYR A 100 23.64 -5.20 -13.09
N ASP A 101 23.23 -3.93 -13.23
CA ASP A 101 23.78 -2.80 -12.46
C ASP A 101 23.10 -2.73 -11.09
N PHE A 102 23.45 -3.64 -10.21
CA PHE A 102 22.88 -3.72 -8.88
C PHE A 102 23.25 -2.53 -8.00
N ALA A 103 24.47 -1.99 -8.16
CA ALA A 103 24.90 -0.83 -7.42
C ALA A 103 24.09 0.42 -7.80
N GLY A 104 23.94 0.71 -9.09
CA GLY A 104 23.12 1.82 -9.57
C GLY A 104 21.63 1.63 -9.26
N SER A 105 21.14 0.38 -9.24
CA SER A 105 19.77 0.09 -8.80
C SER A 105 19.57 0.44 -7.32
N LEU A 106 20.49 0.02 -6.43
CA LEU A 106 20.42 0.33 -5.00
C LEU A 106 20.49 1.82 -4.71
N GLU A 107 21.34 2.57 -5.43
CA GLU A 107 21.41 4.03 -5.26
C GLU A 107 20.04 4.69 -5.50
N ILE A 108 19.33 4.23 -6.53
CA ILE A 108 17.98 4.75 -6.85
C ILE A 108 16.96 4.27 -5.81
N LEU A 109 17.00 2.99 -5.43
CA LEU A 109 16.06 2.41 -4.46
C LEU A 109 16.20 3.02 -3.06
N ASN A 110 17.41 3.40 -2.65
CA ASN A 110 17.63 4.16 -1.42
C ASN A 110 16.85 5.49 -1.45
N LYS A 111 16.90 6.22 -2.58
CA LYS A 111 16.10 7.45 -2.77
C LYS A 111 14.60 7.17 -2.74
N VAL A 112 14.16 6.03 -3.32
CA VAL A 112 12.74 5.62 -3.29
C VAL A 112 12.25 5.41 -1.87
N VAL A 113 12.93 4.59 -1.07
CA VAL A 113 12.47 4.27 0.30
C VAL A 113 12.61 5.46 1.25
N GLU A 114 13.59 6.34 1.03
CA GLU A 114 13.74 7.60 1.78
C GLU A 114 12.57 8.56 1.51
N LYS A 115 12.23 8.78 0.21
CA LYS A 115 11.16 9.70 -0.19
C LYS A 115 9.76 9.14 0.03
N THR A 116 9.61 7.82 -0.02
CA THR A 116 8.30 7.15 0.07
C THR A 116 8.33 5.97 1.05
N PRO A 117 8.62 6.20 2.35
CA PRO A 117 8.85 5.14 3.34
C PRO A 117 7.61 4.25 3.61
N ASN A 118 6.44 4.68 3.16
CA ASN A 118 5.18 3.94 3.32
C ASN A 118 4.75 3.19 2.04
N TRP A 119 5.62 3.09 1.04
CA TRP A 119 5.33 2.36 -0.19
C TRP A 119 6.01 0.99 -0.18
N ALA A 120 5.22 -0.07 0.03
CA ALA A 120 5.71 -1.44 0.21
C ALA A 120 6.58 -1.93 -0.96
N GLU A 121 6.21 -1.60 -2.21
CA GLU A 121 6.94 -2.05 -3.40
C GLU A 121 8.35 -1.46 -3.48
N GLY A 122 8.57 -0.25 -3.00
CA GLY A 122 9.92 0.33 -2.90
C GLY A 122 10.86 -0.55 -2.06
N TRP A 123 10.40 -0.95 -0.90
CA TRP A 123 11.13 -1.85 0.00
C TRP A 123 11.30 -3.25 -0.61
N ASN A 124 10.24 -3.82 -1.19
CA ASN A 124 10.30 -5.12 -1.86
C ASN A 124 11.34 -5.15 -2.99
N GLN A 125 11.41 -4.11 -3.82
CA GLN A 125 12.39 -4.04 -4.90
C GLN A 125 13.83 -3.86 -4.37
N ARG A 126 14.03 -3.13 -3.26
CA ARG A 126 15.35 -3.00 -2.62
C ARG A 126 15.77 -4.32 -1.97
N ALA A 127 14.85 -5.00 -1.30
CA ALA A 127 15.08 -6.36 -0.79
C ALA A 127 15.58 -7.31 -1.88
N PHE A 128 14.92 -7.27 -3.04
CA PHE A 128 15.31 -8.14 -4.14
C PHE A 128 16.71 -7.83 -4.66
N VAL A 129 17.12 -6.57 -4.75
CA VAL A 129 18.49 -6.22 -5.16
C VAL A 129 19.52 -6.62 -4.11
N HIS A 130 19.22 -6.45 -2.81
CA HIS A 130 20.08 -6.94 -1.73
C HIS A 130 20.22 -8.48 -1.79
N PHE A 131 19.13 -9.21 -2.08
CA PHE A 131 19.20 -10.66 -2.28
C PHE A 131 20.13 -11.07 -3.41
N LEU A 132 20.04 -10.40 -4.58
CA LEU A 132 20.92 -10.64 -5.73
C LEU A 132 22.40 -10.34 -5.44
N ARG A 133 22.67 -9.54 -4.42
CA ARG A 133 24.02 -9.22 -3.93
C ARG A 133 24.45 -10.09 -2.75
N GLU A 134 23.63 -11.08 -2.37
CA GLU A 134 23.84 -11.94 -1.21
C GLU A 134 23.92 -11.16 0.13
N GLU A 135 23.41 -9.94 0.17
CA GLU A 135 23.28 -9.11 1.38
C GLU A 135 22.02 -9.51 2.15
N PHE A 136 21.95 -10.77 2.61
CA PHE A 136 20.73 -11.42 3.08
C PHE A 136 20.08 -10.73 4.29
N ASP A 137 20.86 -10.19 5.22
CA ASP A 137 20.29 -9.50 6.40
C ASP A 137 19.57 -8.22 6.02
N LYS A 138 20.16 -7.40 5.14
CA LYS A 138 19.51 -6.19 4.61
C LYS A 138 18.28 -6.54 3.77
N SER A 139 18.40 -7.62 2.98
CA SER A 139 17.28 -8.11 2.18
C SER A 139 16.10 -8.53 3.05
N LEU A 140 16.39 -9.22 4.17
CA LEU A 140 15.35 -9.65 5.11
C LEU A 140 14.65 -8.48 5.80
N GLU A 141 15.43 -7.47 6.24
CA GLU A 141 14.91 -6.26 6.86
C GLU A 141 13.94 -5.53 5.92
N ASP A 142 14.34 -5.33 4.67
CA ASP A 142 13.52 -4.66 3.66
C ASP A 142 12.28 -5.48 3.29
N ALA A 143 12.39 -6.81 3.17
CA ALA A 143 11.26 -7.69 2.91
C ALA A 143 10.25 -7.66 4.07
N ASP A 144 10.73 -7.62 5.31
CA ASP A 144 9.87 -7.49 6.49
C ASP A 144 9.15 -6.15 6.49
N ARG A 145 9.84 -5.07 6.15
CA ARG A 145 9.21 -3.75 6.03
C ARG A 145 8.14 -3.71 4.94
N ALA A 146 8.37 -4.34 3.79
CA ALA A 146 7.37 -4.45 2.73
C ALA A 146 6.12 -5.22 3.21
N ILE A 147 6.31 -6.32 3.97
CA ILE A 147 5.21 -7.15 4.51
C ILE A 147 4.44 -6.41 5.62
N GLU A 148 5.09 -5.59 6.43
CA GLU A 148 4.41 -4.73 7.41
C GLU A 148 3.48 -3.73 6.75
N LEU A 149 3.94 -3.10 5.65
CA LEU A 149 3.18 -2.09 4.91
C LEU A 149 2.04 -2.71 4.08
N GLU A 150 2.27 -3.88 3.49
CA GLU A 150 1.29 -4.64 2.71
C GLU A 150 1.32 -6.12 3.11
N PRO A 151 0.50 -6.54 4.07
CA PRO A 151 0.47 -7.93 4.55
C PRO A 151 0.08 -8.97 3.49
N ASN A 152 -0.55 -8.55 2.39
CA ASN A 152 -0.92 -9.39 1.24
C ASN A 152 0.13 -9.38 0.13
N HIS A 153 1.31 -8.82 0.37
CA HIS A 153 2.38 -8.78 -0.62
C HIS A 153 3.03 -10.16 -0.81
N PHE A 154 2.38 -11.01 -1.61
CA PHE A 154 2.84 -12.38 -1.84
C PHE A 154 4.26 -12.45 -2.41
N GLY A 155 4.69 -11.46 -3.22
CA GLY A 155 6.05 -11.37 -3.74
C GLY A 155 7.08 -11.12 -2.64
N ALA A 156 6.82 -10.22 -1.68
CA ALA A 156 7.70 -9.98 -0.55
C ALA A 156 7.76 -11.20 0.40
N LEU A 157 6.63 -11.88 0.62
CA LEU A 157 6.57 -13.12 1.39
C LEU A 157 7.38 -14.25 0.73
N ALA A 158 7.29 -14.40 -0.59
CA ALA A 158 8.08 -15.38 -1.34
C ALA A 158 9.56 -15.02 -1.32
N GLY A 159 9.91 -13.75 -1.48
CA GLY A 159 11.27 -13.24 -1.33
C GLY A 159 11.84 -13.54 0.06
N LYS A 160 11.09 -13.21 1.12
CA LYS A 160 11.47 -13.56 2.51
C LYS A 160 11.72 -15.06 2.69
N ALA A 161 10.90 -15.91 2.08
CA ALA A 161 11.09 -17.35 2.13
C ALA A 161 12.43 -17.77 1.51
N GLN A 162 12.74 -17.23 0.32
CA GLN A 162 14.01 -17.52 -0.37
C GLN A 162 15.21 -17.02 0.42
N ILE A 163 15.16 -15.80 0.96
CA ILE A 163 16.22 -15.22 1.79
C ILE A 163 16.51 -16.13 3.00
N LEU A 164 15.47 -16.51 3.75
CA LEU A 164 15.61 -17.36 4.93
C LEU A 164 16.17 -18.74 4.58
N MET A 165 15.74 -19.34 3.49
CA MET A 165 16.29 -20.63 3.03
C MET A 165 17.75 -20.50 2.60
N SER A 166 18.16 -19.40 1.94
CA SER A 166 19.55 -19.12 1.59
C SER A 166 20.44 -18.93 2.82
N GLN A 167 19.89 -18.46 3.94
CA GLN A 167 20.57 -18.38 5.23
C GLN A 167 20.60 -19.73 6.01
N GLY A 168 20.05 -20.82 5.44
CA GLY A 168 19.89 -22.09 6.14
C GLY A 168 18.74 -22.15 7.15
N ARG A 169 17.94 -21.09 7.27
CA ARG A 169 16.78 -20.96 8.17
C ARG A 169 15.52 -21.56 7.52
N THR A 170 15.62 -22.83 7.10
CA THR A 170 14.65 -23.48 6.22
C THR A 170 13.23 -23.50 6.79
N GLU A 171 13.06 -23.83 8.07
CA GLU A 171 11.71 -23.88 8.69
C GLU A 171 10.99 -22.53 8.64
N LEU A 172 11.71 -21.45 8.94
CA LEU A 172 11.15 -20.09 8.85
C LEU A 172 10.86 -19.70 7.41
N GLY A 173 11.73 -20.10 6.47
CA GLY A 173 11.50 -19.91 5.03
C GLY A 173 10.24 -20.65 4.56
N GLN A 174 10.07 -21.92 4.96
CA GLN A 174 8.88 -22.70 4.64
C GLN A 174 7.61 -22.09 5.22
N LYS A 175 7.67 -21.54 6.45
CA LYS A 175 6.53 -20.82 7.06
C LYS A 175 6.13 -19.58 6.24
N ALA A 176 7.10 -18.79 5.80
CA ALA A 176 6.86 -17.62 4.95
C ALA A 176 6.29 -18.03 3.58
N LEU A 177 6.82 -19.09 2.97
CA LEU A 177 6.37 -19.62 1.69
C LEU A 177 4.92 -20.12 1.77
N ARG A 178 4.55 -20.88 2.81
CA ARG A 178 3.15 -21.31 3.02
C ARG A 178 2.21 -20.13 3.13
N ARG A 179 2.62 -19.06 3.80
CA ARG A 179 1.82 -17.81 3.87
C ARG A 179 1.67 -17.18 2.48
N ALA A 180 2.72 -17.13 1.67
CA ALA A 180 2.65 -16.60 0.30
C ALA A 180 1.70 -17.43 -0.58
N ILE A 181 1.79 -18.77 -0.50
CA ILE A 181 0.94 -19.70 -1.27
C ILE A 181 -0.54 -19.59 -0.86
N LYS A 182 -0.84 -19.34 0.41
CA LYS A 182 -2.22 -19.08 0.85
C LYS A 182 -2.84 -17.82 0.23
N LEU A 183 -2.00 -16.85 -0.15
CA LEU A 183 -2.44 -15.65 -0.88
C LEU A 183 -2.48 -15.88 -2.39
N HIS A 184 -1.54 -16.64 -2.92
CA HIS A 184 -1.40 -16.94 -4.33
C HIS A 184 -1.16 -18.44 -4.56
N PRO A 185 -2.22 -19.26 -4.74
CA PRO A 185 -2.09 -20.72 -4.83
C PRO A 185 -1.22 -21.24 -5.99
N PHE A 186 -1.08 -20.45 -7.06
CA PHE A 186 -0.26 -20.77 -8.24
C PHE A 186 1.06 -20.02 -8.29
N LEU A 187 1.56 -19.56 -7.14
CA LEU A 187 2.86 -18.91 -7.04
C LEU A 187 3.97 -19.84 -7.53
N LYS A 188 4.87 -19.35 -8.38
CA LYS A 188 5.96 -20.17 -8.96
C LYS A 188 6.89 -20.76 -7.89
N GLU A 189 7.12 -20.03 -6.80
CA GLU A 189 7.92 -20.44 -5.66
C GLU A 189 7.30 -21.62 -4.89
N ARG A 190 6.07 -22.01 -5.19
CA ARG A 190 5.43 -23.21 -4.65
C ARG A 190 6.28 -24.46 -4.88
N ALA A 191 7.08 -24.51 -5.95
CA ALA A 191 8.00 -25.60 -6.24
C ALA A 191 9.08 -25.77 -5.16
N LEU A 192 9.33 -24.75 -4.32
CA LEU A 192 10.28 -24.81 -3.19
C LEU A 192 9.62 -25.32 -1.90
N LEU A 193 8.33 -25.65 -1.92
CA LEU A 193 7.64 -26.14 -0.74
C LEU A 193 8.08 -27.56 -0.40
N ILE A 194 8.47 -27.76 0.84
CA ILE A 194 8.71 -29.09 1.40
C ILE A 194 7.38 -29.58 1.96
N GLU A 195 6.88 -30.70 1.39
CA GLU A 195 5.67 -31.34 1.88
C GLU A 195 5.95 -32.03 3.22
N ILE A 196 5.12 -31.74 4.20
CA ILE A 196 5.17 -32.39 5.51
C ILE A 196 3.97 -33.35 5.56
N PRO A 197 4.18 -34.67 5.72
CA PRO A 197 3.08 -35.62 5.81
C PRO A 197 2.07 -35.21 6.90
N GLY A 198 0.80 -35.11 6.52
CA GLY A 198 -0.30 -34.73 7.42
C GLY A 198 -0.51 -33.23 7.64
N GLN A 199 0.24 -32.35 6.96
CA GLN A 199 -0.03 -30.92 6.90
C GLN A 199 -0.56 -30.54 5.52
N GLU A 200 -1.86 -30.25 5.43
CA GLU A 200 -2.44 -29.61 4.25
C GLU A 200 -2.07 -28.10 4.20
N LEU A 201 -2.07 -27.50 3.00
CA LEU A 201 -1.75 -26.10 2.75
C LEU A 201 -2.85 -25.14 3.19
#